data_b940c05b4ab7cbdb399b88d04f87e208
#
_entry.id   b940c05b4ab7cbdb399b88d04f87e208
#
_cell.length_a   1.000
_cell.length_b   1.000
_cell.length_c   1.000
_cell.angle_alpha   90.00
_cell.angle_beta   90.00
_cell.angle_gamma   90.00
#
_symmetry.space_group_name_H-M   'P 1'
#
loop_
_entity.id
_entity.type
_entity.pdbx_description
1 polymer ?
#
loop_
_entity_poly.entity_id
_entity_poly.type
_entity_poly.pdbx_seq_one_letter_code
_entity_poly.pdbx_strand_id
1 'polypeptide(L)'
;MKNHRHAVPIDILPDNVFLEIFDLCIDGPAEFGSSHARDWQTLVHVCQRWRGIIFVSPPWSPLRLDLHLKCSSGTPVRKNLGFWPATLPLIIDHHDFGDGISPEDEDSIDAALEHPGRVRQLNICANAPLIKKVATALRKSFPVLTHLDLTCEDYSVNLVIPRRFLGGSSIPHLQHLHLRNVSFPQLPSPFSSARNLVSLQIEMPANDYISPDAMVRGLAMLTRLKDLSISFYEGISHADQWGNHPYPQMRTILSALTSLRYEGLSGYLEDFLARIDTPQVDSLTIDYFVH
;
A
#
# COMPACT_ATOMS: atom_id res chain seq x y z
N MET A 1 2.78 56.09 25.52
CA MET A 1 1.61 55.61 24.74
C MET A 1 1.72 54.09 24.61
N LYS A 2 0.92 53.31 25.35
CA LYS A 2 0.85 51.85 25.22
C LYS A 2 -0.13 51.54 24.09
N ASN A 3 0.39 51.09 22.94
CA ASN A 3 -0.43 50.55 21.86
C ASN A 3 -1.04 49.20 22.32
N HIS A 4 -2.21 49.24 22.89
CA HIS A 4 -3.06 48.06 22.99
C HIS A 4 -3.54 47.70 21.58
N ARG A 5 -2.77 46.86 20.88
CA ARG A 5 -3.31 46.13 19.72
C ARG A 5 -4.43 45.25 20.28
N HIS A 6 -5.69 45.62 20.01
CA HIS A 6 -6.81 44.75 20.25
C HIS A 6 -6.57 43.47 19.38
N ALA A 7 -6.10 42.40 20.01
CA ALA A 7 -6.06 41.10 19.36
C ALA A 7 -7.50 40.74 19.02
N VAL A 8 -7.79 40.64 17.74
CA VAL A 8 -9.09 40.15 17.27
C VAL A 8 -9.21 38.71 17.74
N PRO A 9 -10.24 38.34 18.52
CA PRO A 9 -10.40 36.97 18.96
C PRO A 9 -10.50 36.07 17.75
N ILE A 10 -9.71 35.01 17.66
CA ILE A 10 -9.70 34.03 16.56
C ILE A 10 -11.10 33.43 16.35
N ASP A 11 -11.91 33.37 17.40
CA ASP A 11 -13.26 32.80 17.40
C ASP A 11 -14.28 33.56 16.53
N ILE A 12 -13.99 34.78 16.07
CA ILE A 12 -14.86 35.51 15.13
C ILE A 12 -14.65 35.13 13.68
N LEU A 13 -13.61 34.35 13.35
CA LEU A 13 -13.38 33.92 12.00
C LEU A 13 -14.50 32.95 11.54
N PRO A 14 -14.99 33.07 10.29
CA PRO A 14 -15.91 32.10 9.71
C PRO A 14 -15.29 30.70 9.59
N ASP A 15 -16.11 29.65 9.59
CA ASP A 15 -15.63 28.26 9.57
C ASP A 15 -14.86 27.90 8.29
N ASN A 16 -15.22 28.50 7.15
CA ASN A 16 -14.47 28.32 5.89
C ASN A 16 -13.04 28.89 5.98
N VAL A 17 -12.83 30.00 6.71
CA VAL A 17 -11.49 30.56 6.92
C VAL A 17 -10.69 29.65 7.84
N PHE A 18 -11.31 29.03 8.84
CA PHE A 18 -10.64 28.01 9.65
C PHE A 18 -10.20 26.81 8.82
N LEU A 19 -11.03 26.33 7.89
CA LEU A 19 -10.68 25.22 7.02
C LEU A 19 -9.47 25.52 6.16
N GLU A 20 -9.37 26.73 5.60
CA GLU A 20 -8.18 27.17 4.85
C GLU A 20 -6.94 27.25 5.76
N ILE A 21 -7.07 27.77 6.98
CA ILE A 21 -5.96 27.80 7.94
C ILE A 21 -5.51 26.39 8.30
N PHE A 22 -6.45 25.47 8.55
CA PHE A 22 -6.14 24.08 8.89
C PHE A 22 -5.43 23.37 7.74
N ASP A 23 -5.87 23.61 6.52
CA ASP A 23 -5.26 23.09 5.30
C ASP A 23 -3.78 23.51 5.21
N LEU A 24 -3.53 24.80 5.37
CA LEU A 24 -2.16 25.33 5.42
C LEU A 24 -1.30 24.77 6.56
N CYS A 25 -1.92 24.39 7.68
CA CYS A 25 -1.20 23.78 8.81
C CYS A 25 -0.86 22.30 8.55
N ILE A 26 -1.66 21.61 7.72
CA ILE A 26 -1.54 20.18 7.46
C ILE A 26 -0.65 19.92 6.23
N ASP A 27 -0.75 20.77 5.21
CA ASP A 27 -0.04 20.65 3.93
C ASP A 27 1.41 21.21 3.96
N GLY A 28 2.05 21.28 5.11
CA GLY A 28 3.48 21.56 5.15
C GLY A 28 4.25 20.62 4.21
N PRO A 29 5.34 21.07 3.54
CA PRO A 29 6.07 20.25 2.57
C PRO A 29 6.45 18.92 3.23
N ALA A 30 5.93 17.85 2.68
CA ALA A 30 6.24 16.48 3.11
C ALA A 30 7.71 16.19 2.78
N GLU A 31 8.59 16.48 3.72
CA GLU A 31 9.93 15.90 3.72
C GLU A 31 9.76 14.40 3.97
N PHE A 32 10.31 13.60 3.07
CA PHE A 32 10.26 12.14 3.14
C PHE A 32 10.64 11.65 4.55
N GLY A 33 9.68 11.05 5.25
CA GLY A 33 9.90 10.44 6.57
C GLY A 33 9.38 11.23 7.77
N SER A 34 8.85 12.44 7.62
CA SER A 34 8.29 13.19 8.74
C SER A 34 6.82 12.88 8.96
N SER A 35 6.45 12.64 10.22
CA SER A 35 5.14 12.20 10.68
C SER A 35 4.06 13.32 10.65
N HIS A 36 3.98 14.11 9.58
CA HIS A 36 3.03 15.22 9.46
C HIS A 36 1.55 14.80 9.46
N ALA A 37 1.26 13.54 9.26
CA ALA A 37 -0.10 13.00 9.37
C ALA A 37 -0.78 13.19 10.74
N ARG A 38 -0.08 13.75 11.74
CA ARG A 38 -0.62 13.95 13.09
C ARG A 38 -1.12 15.38 13.36
N ASP A 39 -0.80 16.32 12.51
CA ASP A 39 -0.98 17.73 12.86
C ASP A 39 -2.45 18.12 12.98
N TRP A 40 -3.36 17.51 12.18
CA TRP A 40 -4.78 17.73 12.35
C TRP A 40 -5.33 17.21 13.68
N GLN A 41 -4.72 16.15 14.26
CA GLN A 41 -5.14 15.61 15.56
C GLN A 41 -4.89 16.64 16.68
N THR A 42 -3.84 17.43 16.58
CA THR A 42 -3.59 18.51 17.53
C THR A 42 -4.65 19.60 17.44
N LEU A 43 -5.13 19.91 16.25
CA LEU A 43 -6.14 20.93 16.02
C LEU A 43 -7.49 20.57 16.67
N VAL A 44 -7.88 19.29 16.66
CA VAL A 44 -9.15 18.85 17.29
C VAL A 44 -9.10 18.87 18.83
N HIS A 45 -7.91 19.02 19.41
CA HIS A 45 -7.73 19.17 20.86
C HIS A 45 -7.73 20.62 21.34
N VAL A 46 -7.73 21.60 20.44
CA VAL A 46 -7.69 23.01 20.81
C VAL A 46 -8.99 23.45 21.47
N CYS A 47 -10.13 23.24 20.81
CA CYS A 47 -11.44 23.55 21.39
C CYS A 47 -12.58 22.76 20.69
N GLN A 48 -13.79 22.80 21.28
CA GLN A 48 -14.95 22.11 20.71
C GLN A 48 -15.34 22.62 19.32
N ARG A 49 -15.21 23.94 19.07
CA ARG A 49 -15.53 24.53 17.77
C ARG A 49 -14.59 23.99 16.68
N TRP A 50 -13.28 23.97 16.92
CA TRP A 50 -12.30 23.44 15.97
C TRP A 50 -12.58 21.97 15.65
N ARG A 51 -12.84 21.18 16.70
CA ARG A 51 -13.24 19.77 16.54
C ARG A 51 -14.48 19.62 15.69
N GLY A 52 -15.52 20.44 15.93
CA GLY A 52 -16.74 20.45 15.13
C GLY A 52 -16.49 20.79 13.67
N ILE A 53 -15.71 21.85 13.40
CA ILE A 53 -15.37 22.26 12.02
C ILE A 53 -14.64 21.13 11.29
N ILE A 54 -13.63 20.52 11.92
CA ILE A 54 -12.83 19.46 11.29
C ILE A 54 -13.67 18.23 10.98
N PHE A 55 -14.50 17.75 11.93
CA PHE A 55 -15.26 16.50 11.75
C PHE A 55 -16.53 16.66 10.92
N VAL A 56 -17.07 17.86 10.78
CA VAL A 56 -18.23 18.16 9.94
C VAL A 56 -17.79 18.61 8.54
N SER A 57 -16.48 18.74 8.29
CA SER A 57 -15.94 19.11 6.99
C SER A 57 -16.50 18.22 5.89
N PRO A 58 -17.01 18.81 4.78
CA PRO A 58 -17.54 18.02 3.68
C PRO A 58 -16.47 17.12 3.05
N PRO A 59 -16.87 16.01 2.40
CA PRO A 59 -15.91 15.07 1.74
C PRO A 59 -15.03 15.71 0.66
N TRP A 60 -15.43 16.88 0.14
CA TRP A 60 -14.68 17.67 -0.84
C TRP A 60 -13.74 18.71 -0.19
N SER A 61 -13.71 18.78 1.14
CA SER A 61 -12.71 19.58 1.85
C SER A 61 -11.30 19.08 1.50
N PRO A 62 -10.34 19.99 1.29
CA PRO A 62 -8.95 19.63 1.09
C PRO A 62 -8.37 18.83 2.28
N LEU A 63 -8.97 18.96 3.46
CA LEU A 63 -8.58 18.21 4.66
C LEU A 63 -8.85 16.72 4.48
N ARG A 64 -7.84 15.99 4.01
CA ARG A 64 -7.85 14.51 3.99
C ARG A 64 -7.53 13.99 5.37
N LEU A 65 -8.58 13.79 6.18
CA LEU A 65 -8.43 13.28 7.53
C LEU A 65 -8.31 11.76 7.50
N ASP A 66 -7.12 11.24 7.74
CA ASP A 66 -6.87 9.81 7.91
C ASP A 66 -6.38 9.59 9.35
N LEU A 67 -6.85 8.53 10.00
CA LEU A 67 -6.38 8.14 11.31
C LEU A 67 -5.20 7.17 11.17
N HIS A 68 -4.00 7.65 11.45
CA HIS A 68 -2.79 6.85 11.46
C HIS A 68 -2.70 6.01 12.74
N LEU A 69 -2.66 4.70 12.56
CA LEU A 69 -2.49 3.72 13.61
C LEU A 69 -1.12 3.07 13.47
N LYS A 70 -0.18 3.50 14.30
CA LYS A 70 1.10 2.79 14.45
C LYS A 70 0.89 1.62 15.39
N CYS A 71 0.92 0.42 14.85
CA CYS A 71 0.75 -0.84 15.58
C CYS A 71 2.09 -1.40 16.06
N SER A 72 3.02 -0.54 16.41
CA SER A 72 4.30 -0.87 17.03
C SER A 72 4.45 0.01 18.26
N SER A 73 5.04 -0.52 19.35
CA SER A 73 5.28 0.22 20.59
C SER A 73 4.12 0.29 21.62
N GLY A 74 3.29 -0.76 21.71
CA GLY A 74 2.31 -0.89 22.81
C GLY A 74 1.21 0.19 22.81
N THR A 75 0.97 0.86 21.69
CA THR A 75 -0.10 1.86 21.60
C THR A 75 -1.46 1.16 21.63
N PRO A 76 -2.36 1.45 22.59
CA PRO A 76 -3.65 0.78 22.70
C PRO A 76 -4.59 1.21 21.57
N VAL A 77 -4.47 0.59 20.38
CA VAL A 77 -5.23 0.91 19.17
C VAL A 77 -6.72 0.79 19.42
N ARG A 78 -7.19 -0.27 20.13
CA ARG A 78 -8.63 -0.43 20.48
C ARG A 78 -9.17 0.79 21.22
N LYS A 79 -8.40 1.32 22.16
CA LYS A 79 -8.80 2.50 22.93
C LYS A 79 -8.85 3.74 22.04
N ASN A 80 -7.85 3.91 21.18
CA ASN A 80 -7.79 5.02 20.25
C ASN A 80 -8.94 4.99 19.24
N LEU A 81 -9.28 3.84 18.69
CA LEU A 81 -10.40 3.68 17.76
C LEU A 81 -11.75 4.13 18.36
N GLY A 82 -11.94 3.97 19.68
CA GLY A 82 -13.13 4.41 20.40
C GLY A 82 -13.25 5.94 20.57
N PHE A 83 -12.14 6.68 20.47
CA PHE A 83 -12.15 8.14 20.62
C PHE A 83 -12.46 8.89 19.32
N TRP A 84 -12.19 8.26 18.17
CA TRP A 84 -12.29 8.92 16.88
C TRP A 84 -13.56 8.54 16.14
N PRO A 85 -14.16 9.46 15.35
CA PRO A 85 -15.34 9.16 14.57
C PRO A 85 -15.16 7.90 13.71
N ALA A 86 -16.18 7.03 13.72
CA ALA A 86 -16.18 5.79 12.94
C ALA A 86 -16.12 6.01 11.41
N THR A 87 -16.30 7.24 10.96
CA THR A 87 -16.23 7.65 9.54
C THR A 87 -14.82 7.93 9.06
N LEU A 88 -13.84 8.13 9.97
CA LEU A 88 -12.47 8.43 9.57
C LEU A 88 -11.80 7.20 8.95
N PRO A 89 -11.20 7.34 7.76
CA PRO A 89 -10.37 6.30 7.17
C PRO A 89 -9.18 5.96 8.06
N LEU A 90 -8.72 4.71 7.98
CA LEU A 90 -7.59 4.21 8.74
C LEU A 90 -6.38 3.99 7.82
N ILE A 91 -5.23 4.47 8.27
CA ILE A 91 -3.91 4.09 7.77
C ILE A 91 -3.25 3.26 8.87
N ILE A 92 -2.93 2.02 8.54
CA ILE A 92 -2.32 1.06 9.47
C ILE A 92 -0.87 0.88 9.08
N ASP A 93 0.04 1.20 10.00
CA ASP A 93 1.46 1.01 9.81
C ASP A 93 2.01 0.12 10.93
N HIS A 94 2.71 -0.94 10.53
CA HIS A 94 3.48 -1.79 11.42
C HIS A 94 4.82 -2.15 10.77
N HIS A 95 5.91 -1.93 11.51
CA HIS A 95 7.25 -2.36 11.14
C HIS A 95 7.86 -3.10 12.32
N ASP A 96 8.16 -4.37 12.11
CA ASP A 96 8.95 -5.17 13.03
C ASP A 96 10.43 -4.89 12.75
N PHE A 97 11.16 -4.42 13.75
CA PHE A 97 12.60 -4.15 13.63
C PHE A 97 13.47 -5.32 14.07
N GLY A 98 12.95 -6.56 14.00
CA GLY A 98 13.72 -7.76 14.29
C GLY A 98 13.58 -8.29 15.72
N ASP A 99 12.87 -7.58 16.60
CA ASP A 99 12.61 -8.03 17.97
C ASP A 99 11.43 -9.02 18.07
N GLY A 100 10.77 -9.28 16.95
CA GLY A 100 9.54 -10.04 16.86
C GLY A 100 8.31 -9.22 17.29
N ILE A 101 7.14 -9.66 16.87
CA ILE A 101 5.90 -8.96 17.20
C ILE A 101 5.51 -9.19 18.66
N SER A 102 5.18 -8.12 19.38
CA SER A 102 4.60 -8.24 20.71
C SER A 102 3.11 -8.65 20.62
N PRO A 103 2.57 -9.35 21.65
CA PRO A 103 1.13 -9.68 21.69
C PRO A 103 0.24 -8.43 21.63
N GLU A 104 0.70 -7.31 22.16
CA GLU A 104 0.00 -6.03 22.17
C GLU A 104 -0.05 -5.42 20.76
N ASP A 105 1.03 -5.54 20.00
CA ASP A 105 1.08 -5.05 18.61
C ASP A 105 0.20 -5.91 17.70
N GLU A 106 0.21 -7.24 17.91
CA GLU A 106 -0.66 -8.16 17.20
C GLU A 106 -2.15 -7.87 17.46
N ASP A 107 -2.55 -7.65 18.74
CA ASP A 107 -3.93 -7.22 19.10
C ASP A 107 -4.29 -5.88 18.47
N SER A 108 -3.32 -4.97 18.36
CA SER A 108 -3.52 -3.67 17.73
C SER A 108 -3.82 -3.77 16.23
N ILE A 109 -3.11 -4.65 15.52
CA ILE A 109 -3.37 -4.93 14.10
C ILE A 109 -4.73 -5.59 13.94
N ASP A 110 -5.04 -6.60 14.77
CA ASP A 110 -6.34 -7.27 14.74
C ASP A 110 -7.49 -6.28 14.96
N ALA A 111 -7.37 -5.41 15.97
CA ALA A 111 -8.37 -4.39 16.26
C ALA A 111 -8.60 -3.45 15.07
N ALA A 112 -7.54 -3.06 14.35
CA ALA A 112 -7.66 -2.23 13.17
C ALA A 112 -8.32 -2.98 12.00
N LEU A 113 -7.99 -4.26 11.78
CA LEU A 113 -8.56 -5.11 10.74
C LEU A 113 -10.02 -5.57 11.02
N GLU A 114 -10.52 -5.37 12.24
CA GLU A 114 -11.97 -5.52 12.56
C GLU A 114 -12.84 -4.48 11.84
N HIS A 115 -12.23 -3.39 11.32
CA HIS A 115 -12.90 -2.30 10.62
C HIS A 115 -12.56 -2.20 9.12
N PRO A 116 -12.77 -3.26 8.31
CA PRO A 116 -12.32 -3.32 6.92
C PRO A 116 -12.91 -2.22 6.03
N GLY A 117 -14.11 -1.73 6.36
CA GLY A 117 -14.76 -0.62 5.65
C GLY A 117 -14.10 0.74 5.86
N ARG A 118 -13.13 0.85 6.76
CA ARG A 118 -12.40 2.08 7.07
C ARG A 118 -10.93 2.03 6.63
N VAL A 119 -10.35 0.83 6.46
CA VAL A 119 -8.93 0.67 6.12
C VAL A 119 -8.69 1.17 4.71
N ARG A 120 -7.98 2.29 4.61
CA ARG A 120 -7.60 2.93 3.35
C ARG A 120 -6.19 2.55 2.91
N GLN A 121 -5.26 2.43 3.88
CA GLN A 121 -3.89 2.00 3.63
C GLN A 121 -3.49 0.97 4.69
N LEU A 122 -2.74 -0.02 4.25
CA LEU A 122 -2.24 -1.10 5.10
C LEU A 122 -0.78 -1.38 4.73
N ASN A 123 0.13 -1.02 5.61
CA ASN A 123 1.57 -1.17 5.45
C ASN A 123 2.08 -2.05 6.59
N ILE A 124 2.38 -3.30 6.30
CA ILE A 124 2.82 -4.29 7.29
C ILE A 124 4.15 -4.91 6.86
N CYS A 125 5.17 -4.68 7.66
CA CYS A 125 6.47 -5.31 7.57
C CYS A 125 6.66 -6.19 8.82
N ALA A 126 6.67 -7.52 8.66
CA ALA A 126 6.65 -8.44 9.79
C ALA A 126 7.07 -9.86 9.41
N ASN A 127 7.10 -10.74 10.41
CA ASN A 127 7.36 -12.17 10.25
C ASN A 127 6.25 -12.89 9.47
N ALA A 128 6.55 -14.10 8.97
CA ALA A 128 5.64 -14.88 8.14
C ALA A 128 4.29 -15.23 8.81
N PRO A 129 4.20 -15.58 10.10
CA PRO A 129 2.93 -15.84 10.79
C PRO A 129 1.97 -14.65 10.73
N LEU A 130 2.46 -13.43 11.01
CA LEU A 130 1.63 -12.24 10.99
C LEU A 130 1.19 -11.88 9.57
N ILE A 131 2.11 -11.90 8.60
CA ILE A 131 1.75 -11.63 7.19
C ILE A 131 0.69 -12.63 6.70
N LYS A 132 0.80 -13.93 7.06
CA LYS A 132 -0.22 -14.92 6.74
C LYS A 132 -1.58 -14.63 7.38
N LYS A 133 -1.58 -14.15 8.61
CA LYS A 133 -2.80 -13.73 9.33
C LYS A 133 -3.46 -12.55 8.63
N VAL A 134 -2.68 -11.51 8.32
CA VAL A 134 -3.14 -10.32 7.57
C VAL A 134 -3.67 -10.71 6.19
N ALA A 135 -2.92 -11.53 5.43
CA ALA A 135 -3.36 -12.03 4.13
C ALA A 135 -4.67 -12.84 4.20
N THR A 136 -4.90 -13.53 5.33
CA THR A 136 -6.18 -14.23 5.58
C THR A 136 -7.31 -13.25 5.88
N ALA A 137 -7.06 -12.18 6.64
CA ALA A 137 -8.03 -11.13 6.89
C ALA A 137 -8.44 -10.39 5.60
N LEU A 138 -7.49 -10.19 4.67
CA LEU A 138 -7.72 -9.57 3.35
C LEU A 138 -8.57 -10.42 2.39
N ARG A 139 -9.06 -11.60 2.81
CA ARG A 139 -10.12 -12.33 2.10
C ARG A 139 -11.50 -11.70 2.31
N LYS A 140 -11.64 -10.84 3.31
CA LYS A 140 -12.85 -10.01 3.51
C LYS A 140 -12.83 -8.83 2.53
N SER A 141 -13.97 -8.15 2.42
CA SER A 141 -14.07 -6.94 1.60
C SER A 141 -13.43 -5.74 2.30
N PHE A 142 -12.54 -5.05 1.57
CA PHE A 142 -11.93 -3.78 1.97
C PHE A 142 -12.29 -2.70 0.94
N PRO A 143 -13.52 -2.17 0.97
CA PRO A 143 -14.07 -1.38 -0.13
C PRO A 143 -13.36 -0.03 -0.34
N VAL A 144 -12.63 0.48 0.65
CA VAL A 144 -11.93 1.77 0.58
C VAL A 144 -10.40 1.64 0.52
N LEU A 145 -9.87 0.40 0.48
CA LEU A 145 -8.43 0.16 0.45
C LEU A 145 -7.84 0.62 -0.89
N THR A 146 -6.88 1.55 -0.80
CA THR A 146 -6.16 2.11 -1.95
C THR A 146 -4.70 1.70 -2.02
N HIS A 147 -4.07 1.44 -0.87
CA HIS A 147 -2.66 1.09 -0.77
C HIS A 147 -2.51 -0.15 0.10
N LEU A 148 -1.77 -1.13 -0.40
CA LEU A 148 -1.43 -2.35 0.31
C LEU A 148 0.05 -2.63 0.13
N ASP A 149 0.78 -2.64 1.25
CA ASP A 149 2.18 -3.04 1.32
C ASP A 149 2.31 -4.18 2.33
N LEU A 150 2.78 -5.32 1.86
CA LEU A 150 3.07 -6.48 2.71
C LEU A 150 4.51 -6.94 2.48
N THR A 151 5.33 -6.79 3.48
CA THR A 151 6.73 -7.23 3.50
C THR A 151 6.91 -8.34 4.52
N CYS A 152 7.36 -9.51 4.07
CA CYS A 152 7.76 -10.60 4.96
C CYS A 152 9.26 -10.51 5.24
N GLU A 153 9.64 -10.36 6.51
CA GLU A 153 11.05 -10.27 6.92
C GLU A 153 11.73 -11.64 7.05
N ASP A 154 10.96 -12.71 7.08
CA ASP A 154 11.47 -14.08 7.16
C ASP A 154 11.94 -14.59 5.80
N TYR A 155 13.15 -14.25 5.40
CA TYR A 155 13.75 -14.67 4.11
C TYR A 155 14.00 -16.20 4.01
N SER A 156 14.00 -16.89 5.14
CA SER A 156 14.17 -18.34 5.18
C SER A 156 12.87 -19.13 4.98
N VAL A 157 11.73 -18.46 5.05
CA VAL A 157 10.41 -19.07 4.97
C VAL A 157 9.74 -18.72 3.66
N ASN A 158 9.39 -19.72 2.88
CA ASN A 158 8.55 -19.51 1.69
C ASN A 158 7.10 -19.26 2.13
N LEU A 159 6.74 -18.00 2.32
CA LEU A 159 5.40 -17.60 2.70
C LEU A 159 4.47 -17.61 1.50
N VAL A 160 3.63 -18.62 1.42
CA VAL A 160 2.61 -18.73 0.37
C VAL A 160 1.32 -18.02 0.77
N ILE A 161 0.90 -17.04 -0.02
CA ILE A 161 -0.36 -16.33 0.19
C ILE A 161 -1.56 -17.25 -0.10
N PRO A 162 -2.67 -17.14 0.68
CA PRO A 162 -3.89 -17.88 0.43
C PRO A 162 -4.45 -17.63 -0.98
N ARG A 163 -4.95 -18.68 -1.66
CA ARG A 163 -5.50 -18.60 -3.05
C ARG A 163 -6.57 -17.53 -3.26
N ARG A 164 -7.28 -17.12 -2.20
CA ARG A 164 -8.31 -16.08 -2.24
C ARG A 164 -7.83 -14.75 -1.63
N PHE A 165 -6.52 -14.54 -1.60
CA PHE A 165 -5.96 -13.24 -1.25
C PHE A 165 -6.54 -12.17 -2.18
N LEU A 166 -6.94 -11.05 -1.62
CA LEU A 166 -7.67 -9.98 -2.28
C LEU A 166 -9.06 -10.41 -2.84
N GLY A 167 -9.57 -11.56 -2.40
CA GLY A 167 -10.98 -11.94 -2.30
C GLY A 167 -11.90 -11.92 -3.50
N GLY A 168 -11.39 -11.81 -4.71
CA GLY A 168 -12.21 -12.01 -5.94
C GLY A 168 -13.32 -10.99 -6.24
N SER A 169 -13.67 -10.05 -5.35
CA SER A 169 -14.67 -9.03 -5.65
C SER A 169 -14.56 -7.76 -4.79
N SER A 170 -13.50 -7.61 -3.98
CA SER A 170 -13.68 -6.85 -2.75
C SER A 170 -12.74 -5.68 -2.53
N ILE A 171 -11.88 -5.34 -3.52
CA ILE A 171 -10.95 -4.21 -3.39
C ILE A 171 -10.99 -3.34 -4.66
N PRO A 172 -12.14 -2.76 -4.96
CA PRO A 172 -12.35 -2.03 -6.22
C PRO A 172 -11.49 -0.76 -6.34
N HIS A 173 -10.96 -0.27 -5.22
CA HIS A 173 -10.22 0.99 -5.17
C HIS A 173 -8.71 0.82 -4.99
N LEU A 174 -8.18 -0.42 -4.99
CA LEU A 174 -6.75 -0.66 -4.85
C LEU A 174 -5.99 -0.05 -6.04
N GLN A 175 -5.07 0.87 -5.73
CA GLN A 175 -4.25 1.59 -6.69
C GLN A 175 -2.78 1.22 -6.60
N HIS A 176 -2.30 0.91 -5.39
CA HIS A 176 -0.91 0.59 -5.12
C HIS A 176 -0.82 -0.73 -4.38
N LEU A 177 -0.07 -1.66 -4.96
CA LEU A 177 0.22 -2.97 -4.37
C LEU A 177 1.72 -3.20 -4.35
N HIS A 178 2.26 -3.36 -3.16
CA HIS A 178 3.64 -3.77 -2.94
C HIS A 178 3.66 -5.09 -2.15
N LEU A 179 4.36 -6.07 -2.67
CA LEU A 179 4.50 -7.38 -2.06
C LEU A 179 5.96 -7.81 -2.10
N ARG A 180 6.54 -7.95 -0.92
CA ARG A 180 7.96 -8.27 -0.76
C ARG A 180 8.14 -9.57 0.00
N ASN A 181 8.94 -10.46 -0.57
CA ASN A 181 9.24 -11.78 -0.01
C ASN A 181 7.99 -12.61 0.31
N VAL A 182 7.04 -12.61 -0.64
CA VAL A 182 5.75 -13.27 -0.52
C VAL A 182 5.45 -14.04 -1.80
N SER A 183 5.17 -15.35 -1.68
CA SER A 183 4.92 -16.24 -2.82
C SER A 183 3.47 -16.27 -3.26
N PHE A 184 3.27 -16.30 -4.57
CA PHE A 184 1.97 -16.44 -5.20
C PHE A 184 1.82 -17.83 -5.82
N PRO A 185 1.00 -18.73 -5.27
CA PRO A 185 0.88 -20.07 -5.80
C PRO A 185 0.19 -20.13 -7.17
N GLN A 186 -0.56 -19.12 -7.54
CA GLN A 186 -1.33 -19.08 -8.80
C GLN A 186 -1.63 -17.63 -9.22
N LEU A 187 -0.91 -17.10 -10.20
CA LEU A 187 -1.38 -15.98 -11.02
C LEU A 187 -2.26 -16.53 -12.15
N PRO A 188 -3.31 -15.80 -12.60
CA PRO A 188 -3.60 -14.37 -12.39
C PRO A 188 -4.65 -14.05 -11.32
N SER A 189 -5.06 -15.02 -10.50
CA SER A 189 -6.21 -14.88 -9.60
C SER A 189 -6.22 -13.64 -8.69
N PRO A 190 -5.09 -13.21 -8.05
CA PRO A 190 -5.09 -12.03 -7.19
C PRO A 190 -5.39 -10.74 -7.93
N PHE A 191 -5.00 -10.63 -9.20
CA PHE A 191 -5.13 -9.37 -9.96
C PHE A 191 -6.52 -9.19 -10.59
N SER A 192 -7.34 -10.24 -10.65
CA SER A 192 -8.67 -10.16 -11.28
C SER A 192 -9.61 -9.16 -10.60
N SER A 193 -9.41 -8.88 -9.31
CA SER A 193 -10.20 -7.93 -8.52
C SER A 193 -9.58 -6.54 -8.41
N ALA A 194 -8.31 -6.39 -8.74
CA ALA A 194 -7.54 -5.13 -8.60
C ALA A 194 -7.44 -4.34 -9.91
N ARG A 195 -8.53 -4.23 -10.68
CA ARG A 195 -8.53 -3.60 -12.03
C ARG A 195 -8.14 -2.13 -12.04
N ASN A 196 -8.21 -1.44 -10.90
CA ASN A 196 -7.84 -0.04 -10.76
C ASN A 196 -6.37 0.14 -10.34
N LEU A 197 -5.58 -0.93 -10.33
CA LEU A 197 -4.19 -0.87 -9.94
C LEU A 197 -3.40 0.03 -10.91
N VAL A 198 -2.67 0.97 -10.31
CA VAL A 198 -1.82 1.95 -11.01
C VAL A 198 -0.35 1.59 -10.84
N SER A 199 0.03 1.11 -9.64
CA SER A 199 1.39 0.72 -9.32
C SER A 199 1.42 -0.68 -8.73
N LEU A 200 2.29 -1.53 -9.28
CA LEU A 200 2.53 -2.90 -8.82
C LEU A 200 4.02 -3.10 -8.60
N GLN A 201 4.38 -3.43 -7.38
CA GLN A 201 5.74 -3.82 -7.03
C GLN A 201 5.73 -5.23 -6.44
N ILE A 202 6.51 -6.13 -7.03
CA ILE A 202 6.66 -7.51 -6.59
C ILE A 202 8.15 -7.80 -6.42
N GLU A 203 8.54 -8.12 -5.19
CA GLU A 203 9.87 -8.60 -4.84
C GLU A 203 9.76 -10.07 -4.43
N MET A 204 10.15 -10.96 -5.34
CA MET A 204 9.94 -12.40 -5.16
C MET A 204 10.99 -13.02 -4.24
N PRO A 205 10.60 -13.97 -3.36
CA PRO A 205 11.54 -14.72 -2.55
C PRO A 205 12.44 -15.60 -3.44
N ALA A 206 13.63 -15.91 -2.93
CA ALA A 206 14.68 -16.66 -3.68
C ALA A 206 14.23 -18.04 -4.21
N ASN A 207 13.22 -18.66 -3.56
CA ASN A 207 12.74 -19.99 -3.90
C ASN A 207 11.41 -20.00 -4.65
N ASP A 208 10.93 -18.84 -5.08
CA ASP A 208 9.67 -18.75 -5.81
C ASP A 208 9.91 -18.36 -7.27
N TYR A 209 9.12 -18.94 -8.14
CA TYR A 209 9.18 -18.68 -9.56
C TYR A 209 7.79 -18.49 -10.16
N ILE A 210 7.60 -17.34 -10.75
CA ILE A 210 6.43 -17.07 -11.59
C ILE A 210 6.90 -17.05 -13.03
N SER A 211 6.38 -17.95 -13.86
CA SER A 211 6.79 -17.95 -15.27
C SER A 211 6.40 -16.62 -15.95
N PRO A 212 7.20 -16.13 -16.93
CA PRO A 212 6.88 -14.93 -17.69
C PRO A 212 5.47 -14.96 -18.28
N ASP A 213 5.01 -16.13 -18.75
CA ASP A 213 3.67 -16.33 -19.29
C ASP A 213 2.57 -16.14 -18.22
N ALA A 214 2.76 -16.68 -17.01
CA ALA A 214 1.82 -16.48 -15.91
C ALA A 214 1.78 -15.02 -15.46
N MET A 215 2.95 -14.35 -15.39
CA MET A 215 3.07 -12.93 -15.08
C MET A 215 2.29 -12.10 -16.10
N VAL A 216 2.55 -12.27 -17.38
CA VAL A 216 1.90 -11.53 -18.46
C VAL A 216 0.38 -11.74 -18.45
N ARG A 217 -0.11 -12.98 -18.24
CA ARG A 217 -1.55 -13.23 -18.07
C ARG A 217 -2.17 -12.48 -16.90
N GLY A 218 -1.44 -12.36 -15.78
CA GLY A 218 -1.87 -11.57 -14.64
C GLY A 218 -1.95 -10.09 -14.99
N LEU A 219 -0.90 -9.56 -15.60
CA LEU A 219 -0.78 -8.14 -15.98
C LEU A 219 -1.81 -7.72 -17.03
N ALA A 220 -2.22 -8.61 -17.92
CA ALA A 220 -3.25 -8.35 -18.93
C ALA A 220 -4.58 -7.86 -18.34
N MET A 221 -4.86 -8.20 -17.09
CA MET A 221 -6.06 -7.76 -16.37
C MET A 221 -5.97 -6.32 -15.85
N LEU A 222 -4.76 -5.74 -15.79
CA LEU A 222 -4.45 -4.47 -15.14
C LEU A 222 -4.35 -3.33 -16.16
N THR A 223 -5.49 -2.96 -16.73
CA THR A 223 -5.55 -1.98 -17.84
C THR A 223 -5.15 -0.55 -17.47
N ARG A 224 -5.01 -0.25 -16.17
CA ARG A 224 -4.62 1.08 -15.66
C ARG A 224 -3.21 1.10 -15.06
N LEU A 225 -2.46 0.00 -15.17
CA LEU A 225 -1.13 -0.13 -14.60
C LEU A 225 -0.16 0.81 -15.33
N LYS A 226 0.43 1.74 -14.56
CA LYS A 226 1.42 2.72 -15.04
C LYS A 226 2.83 2.35 -14.62
N ASP A 227 2.98 1.86 -13.38
CA ASP A 227 4.27 1.57 -12.79
C ASP A 227 4.35 0.09 -12.44
N LEU A 228 5.30 -0.61 -13.03
CA LEU A 228 5.59 -2.03 -12.78
C LEU A 228 7.02 -2.19 -12.30
N SER A 229 7.20 -2.79 -11.13
CA SER A 229 8.49 -3.21 -10.61
C SER A 229 8.48 -4.70 -10.30
N ILE A 230 9.41 -5.43 -10.89
CA ILE A 230 9.61 -6.87 -10.66
C ILE A 230 11.05 -7.06 -10.22
N SER A 231 11.26 -7.58 -9.02
CA SER A 231 12.58 -7.90 -8.48
C SER A 231 12.65 -9.35 -8.02
N PHE A 232 13.76 -10.00 -8.30
CA PHE A 232 14.10 -11.33 -7.83
C PHE A 232 15.28 -11.22 -6.89
N TYR A 233 15.28 -11.96 -5.78
CA TYR A 233 16.47 -12.02 -4.92
C TYR A 233 17.60 -12.81 -5.58
N GLU A 234 18.84 -12.40 -5.31
CA GLU A 234 20.02 -13.15 -5.72
C GLU A 234 19.99 -14.61 -5.20
N GLY A 235 20.40 -15.53 -6.05
CA GLY A 235 20.48 -16.96 -5.70
C GLY A 235 19.40 -17.85 -6.33
N ILE A 236 18.53 -17.31 -7.20
CA ILE A 236 17.58 -18.13 -7.95
C ILE A 236 18.33 -18.96 -9.00
N SER A 237 18.66 -20.19 -8.67
CA SER A 237 19.21 -21.18 -9.60
C SER A 237 18.08 -21.85 -10.41
N HIS A 238 17.23 -21.08 -11.09
CA HIS A 238 16.21 -21.64 -11.96
C HIS A 238 16.58 -21.66 -13.43
N ALA A 239 17.87 -21.58 -13.74
CA ALA A 239 18.38 -21.67 -15.12
C ALA A 239 17.83 -22.91 -15.87
N ASP A 240 17.63 -24.00 -15.16
CA ASP A 240 17.10 -25.26 -15.72
C ASP A 240 15.59 -25.25 -16.00
N GLN A 241 14.84 -24.29 -15.40
CA GLN A 241 13.38 -24.21 -15.60
C GLN A 241 13.01 -23.31 -16.81
N TRP A 242 13.99 -22.64 -17.40
CA TRP A 242 13.78 -21.80 -18.59
C TRP A 242 13.89 -22.65 -19.86
N GLY A 243 13.06 -23.70 -19.89
CA GLY A 243 12.92 -24.47 -21.10
C GLY A 243 12.44 -23.57 -22.25
N ASN A 244 12.80 -23.94 -23.46
CA ASN A 244 12.34 -23.33 -24.71
C ASN A 244 10.81 -23.21 -24.77
N HIS A 245 10.26 -22.22 -24.07
CA HIS A 245 8.86 -21.90 -24.22
C HIS A 245 8.68 -21.22 -25.57
N PRO A 246 7.83 -21.75 -26.44
CA PRO A 246 7.59 -21.14 -27.74
C PRO A 246 7.09 -19.72 -27.53
N TYR A 247 7.67 -18.77 -28.28
CA TYR A 247 7.21 -17.37 -28.24
C TYR A 247 5.71 -17.34 -28.60
N PRO A 248 4.92 -16.56 -27.87
CA PRO A 248 3.50 -16.43 -28.15
C PRO A 248 3.31 -15.79 -29.55
N GLN A 249 2.29 -16.24 -30.27
CA GLN A 249 1.94 -15.65 -31.56
C GLN A 249 1.43 -14.21 -31.44
N MET A 250 0.91 -13.84 -30.27
CA MET A 250 0.42 -12.49 -29.96
C MET A 250 1.01 -11.99 -28.66
N ARG A 251 1.44 -10.73 -28.66
CA ARG A 251 1.90 -10.03 -27.47
C ARG A 251 0.73 -9.42 -26.69
N THR A 252 0.86 -9.39 -25.38
CA THR A 252 -0.09 -8.68 -24.51
C THR A 252 0.23 -7.19 -24.49
N ILE A 253 -0.73 -6.36 -24.82
CA ILE A 253 -0.55 -4.90 -24.82
C ILE A 253 -0.82 -4.36 -23.42
N LEU A 254 0.21 -3.72 -22.83
CA LEU A 254 0.11 -2.98 -21.58
C LEU A 254 0.09 -1.48 -21.90
N SER A 255 -1.07 -1.03 -22.38
CA SER A 255 -1.22 0.29 -22.99
C SER A 255 -1.05 1.49 -22.06
N ALA A 256 -1.22 1.31 -20.76
CA ALA A 256 -1.08 2.37 -19.77
C ALA A 256 0.31 2.39 -19.08
N LEU A 257 1.15 1.38 -19.33
CA LEU A 257 2.45 1.24 -18.66
C LEU A 257 3.41 2.33 -19.15
N THR A 258 3.87 3.16 -18.21
CA THR A 258 4.84 4.25 -18.44
C THR A 258 6.20 3.98 -17.82
N SER A 259 6.25 3.21 -16.72
CA SER A 259 7.48 2.90 -16.01
C SER A 259 7.61 1.39 -15.80
N LEU A 260 8.78 0.84 -16.18
CA LEU A 260 9.13 -0.55 -15.95
C LEU A 260 10.49 -0.62 -15.24
N ARG A 261 10.48 -1.18 -14.04
CA ARG A 261 11.70 -1.54 -13.32
C ARG A 261 11.82 -3.05 -13.22
N TYR A 262 12.99 -3.55 -13.55
CA TYR A 262 13.32 -4.97 -13.46
C TYR A 262 14.65 -5.17 -12.77
N GLU A 263 14.68 -6.11 -11.83
CA GLU A 263 15.90 -6.53 -11.15
C GLU A 263 15.93 -8.07 -11.11
N GLY A 264 16.93 -8.68 -11.74
CA GLY A 264 17.00 -10.14 -11.81
C GLY A 264 17.82 -10.67 -12.99
N LEU A 265 17.43 -11.84 -13.46
CA LEU A 265 18.14 -12.60 -14.50
C LEU A 265 17.73 -12.14 -15.91
N SER A 266 18.73 -11.95 -16.79
CA SER A 266 18.53 -11.45 -18.16
C SER A 266 17.57 -12.32 -18.98
N GLY A 267 17.70 -13.66 -18.89
CA GLY A 267 16.86 -14.56 -19.67
C GLY A 267 15.37 -14.50 -19.29
N TYR A 268 15.03 -14.25 -18.01
CA TYR A 268 13.65 -13.99 -17.61
C TYR A 268 13.11 -12.72 -18.27
N LEU A 269 13.89 -11.64 -18.22
CA LEU A 269 13.50 -10.37 -18.80
C LEU A 269 13.30 -10.48 -20.32
N GLU A 270 14.22 -11.17 -21.03
CA GLU A 270 14.08 -11.38 -22.47
C GLU A 270 12.79 -12.10 -22.83
N ASP A 271 12.47 -13.20 -22.11
CA ASP A 271 11.23 -13.96 -22.33
C ASP A 271 9.99 -13.16 -21.94
N PHE A 272 10.04 -12.36 -20.88
CA PHE A 272 8.98 -11.46 -20.46
C PHE A 272 8.71 -10.37 -21.51
N LEU A 273 9.76 -9.67 -21.97
CA LEU A 273 9.64 -8.60 -22.98
C LEU A 273 9.20 -9.13 -24.33
N ALA A 274 9.55 -10.37 -24.69
CA ALA A 274 9.07 -11.00 -25.90
C ALA A 274 7.54 -11.21 -25.93
N ARG A 275 6.89 -11.20 -24.75
CA ARG A 275 5.45 -11.48 -24.57
C ARG A 275 4.59 -10.25 -24.38
N ILE A 276 5.19 -9.08 -24.17
CA ILE A 276 4.47 -7.82 -23.94
C ILE A 276 4.75 -6.80 -25.04
N ASP A 277 3.80 -5.90 -25.19
CA ASP A 277 3.94 -4.67 -25.98
C ASP A 277 3.58 -3.48 -25.08
N THR A 278 4.51 -2.52 -24.99
CA THR A 278 4.44 -1.41 -24.04
C THR A 278 4.66 -0.08 -24.76
N PRO A 279 3.66 0.39 -25.54
CA PRO A 279 3.84 1.53 -26.44
C PRO A 279 4.09 2.86 -25.73
N GLN A 280 3.84 2.96 -24.43
CA GLN A 280 3.95 4.20 -23.66
C GLN A 280 5.06 4.20 -22.60
N VAL A 281 5.92 3.17 -22.56
CA VAL A 281 7.04 3.14 -21.60
C VAL A 281 8.05 4.23 -21.98
N ASP A 282 8.24 5.17 -21.06
CA ASP A 282 9.21 6.26 -21.12
C ASP A 282 10.34 6.12 -20.09
N SER A 283 10.12 5.29 -19.06
CA SER A 283 11.12 4.98 -18.03
C SER A 283 11.37 3.48 -17.95
N LEU A 284 12.62 3.08 -18.21
CA LEU A 284 13.07 1.69 -18.11
C LEU A 284 14.33 1.61 -17.25
N THR A 285 14.23 0.90 -16.12
CA THR A 285 15.36 0.61 -15.23
C THR A 285 15.60 -0.89 -15.18
N ILE A 286 16.82 -1.32 -15.45
CA ILE A 286 17.18 -2.73 -15.48
C ILE A 286 18.45 -2.93 -14.67
N ASP A 287 18.35 -3.78 -13.65
CA ASP A 287 19.46 -4.21 -12.81
C ASP A 287 19.66 -5.72 -12.99
N TYR A 288 20.85 -6.16 -13.43
CA TYR A 288 21.12 -7.58 -13.66
C TYR A 288 21.99 -8.17 -12.56
N PHE A 289 21.68 -9.40 -12.17
CA PHE A 289 22.65 -10.25 -11.49
C PHE A 289 23.58 -10.89 -12.54
N VAL A 290 24.87 -10.64 -12.40
CA VAL A 290 25.89 -11.30 -13.22
C VAL A 290 26.29 -12.58 -12.49
N HIS A 291 26.03 -13.73 -13.11
CA HIS A 291 26.49 -15.04 -12.63
C HIS A 291 27.89 -15.37 -13.12
#